data_c3d32377795f1df915fc8d29871ee850
#
_entry.id   c3d32377795f1df915fc8d29871ee850
#
_cell.length_a   1.000
_cell.length_b   1.000
_cell.length_c   1.000
_cell.angle_alpha   90.00
_cell.angle_beta   90.00
_cell.angle_gamma   90.00
#
_symmetry.space_group_name_H-M   'P 1'
#
loop_
_entity.id
_entity.type
_entity.pdbx_description
1 polymer ?
#
loop_
_entity_poly.entity_id
_entity_poly.type
_entity_poly.pdbx_seq_one_letter_code
_entity_poly.pdbx_strand_id
1 'polypeptide(L)' 'SSFPMEYGETVTITASYTPASASMDFGLIDSDGTFYPVRANNGSINQTIRIDLRGNYTFAIRNNSSYTVNVFGFVNY' A
#
# COMPACT_ATOMS: atom_id res chain seq x y z
N SER A 1 6.18 -10.49 -4.10
CA SER A 1 7.64 -10.48 -4.03
C SER A 1 8.13 -9.25 -3.29
N SER A 2 9.23 -9.38 -2.58
CA SER A 2 9.81 -8.28 -1.83
C SER A 2 10.81 -7.50 -2.69
N PHE A 3 11.09 -6.27 -2.27
CA PHE A 3 12.06 -5.41 -2.93
C PHE A 3 12.88 -4.66 -1.87
N PRO A 4 14.17 -4.43 -2.14
CA PRO A 4 15.02 -3.74 -1.17
C PRO A 4 14.83 -2.23 -1.23
N MET A 5 14.84 -1.59 -0.07
CA MET A 5 14.74 -0.13 0.04
C MET A 5 15.77 0.37 1.04
N GLU A 6 16.32 1.53 0.76
CA GLU A 6 17.28 2.21 1.62
C GLU A 6 16.59 3.33 2.40
N TYR A 7 17.20 3.72 3.51
CA TYR A 7 16.74 4.85 4.30
C TYR A 7 16.59 6.10 3.43
N GLY A 8 15.47 6.77 3.55
CA GLY A 8 15.18 8.01 2.83
C GLY A 8 14.60 7.84 1.44
N GLU A 9 14.59 6.61 0.90
CA GLU A 9 13.91 6.34 -0.36
C GLU A 9 12.40 6.37 -0.18
N THR A 10 11.66 6.51 -1.27
CA THR A 10 10.21 6.62 -1.23
C THR A 10 9.54 5.59 -2.11
N VAL A 11 8.34 5.19 -1.69
CA VAL A 11 7.45 4.33 -2.46
C VAL A 11 6.16 5.10 -2.69
N THR A 12 5.76 5.25 -3.94
CA THR A 12 4.50 5.92 -4.28
C THR A 12 3.48 4.87 -4.72
N ILE A 13 2.33 4.90 -4.07
CA ILE A 13 1.20 4.01 -4.36
C ILE A 13 0.11 4.84 -5.01
N THR A 14 -0.28 4.48 -6.23
CA THR A 14 -1.36 5.14 -6.95
C THR A 14 -2.35 4.07 -7.37
N ALA A 15 -3.58 4.16 -6.89
CA ALA A 15 -4.59 3.14 -7.18
C ALA A 15 -5.99 3.72 -7.13
N SER A 16 -6.91 3.04 -7.81
CA SER A 16 -8.34 3.28 -7.69
C SER A 16 -9.04 1.94 -7.46
N TYR A 17 -10.20 1.98 -6.85
CA TYR A 17 -10.94 0.76 -6.55
C TYR A 17 -12.44 1.00 -6.59
N THR A 18 -13.17 -0.08 -6.85
CA THR A 18 -14.64 -0.07 -6.86
C THR A 18 -15.16 -1.23 -6.01
N PRO A 19 -16.22 -1.03 -5.24
CA PRO A 19 -16.95 0.23 -5.05
C PRO A 19 -16.15 1.23 -4.20
N ALA A 20 -16.38 2.51 -4.45
CA ALA A 20 -15.65 3.58 -3.76
C ALA A 20 -15.95 3.63 -2.26
N SER A 21 -17.05 3.04 -1.83
CA SER A 21 -17.44 2.97 -0.41
C SER A 21 -16.65 1.92 0.37
N ALA A 22 -15.87 1.09 -0.30
CA ALA A 22 -15.10 0.04 0.38
C ALA A 22 -14.06 0.64 1.34
N SER A 23 -13.77 -0.11 2.40
CA SER A 23 -12.74 0.26 3.37
C SER A 23 -11.45 -0.47 3.02
N MET A 24 -10.45 0.26 2.54
CA MET A 24 -9.21 -0.31 2.01
C MET A 24 -7.99 0.30 2.66
N ASP A 25 -7.00 -0.54 2.95
CA ASP A 25 -5.68 -0.10 3.37
C ASP A 25 -4.65 -0.55 2.34
N PHE A 26 -3.72 0.35 2.02
CA PHE A 26 -2.61 0.07 1.12
C PHE A 26 -1.33 0.36 1.88
N GLY A 27 -0.32 -0.46 1.68
CA GLY A 27 0.92 -0.19 2.38
C GLY A 27 2.01 -1.19 2.11
N LEU A 28 2.96 -1.23 3.03
CA LEU A 28 4.15 -2.07 2.93
C LEU A 28 4.23 -2.99 4.15
N ILE A 29 4.75 -4.18 3.90
CA ILE A 29 5.09 -5.14 4.97
C ILE A 29 6.61 -5.21 5.01
N ASP A 30 7.19 -5.01 6.20
CA ASP A 30 8.64 -5.11 6.37
C ASP A 30 9.10 -6.56 6.52
N SER A 31 10.41 -6.76 6.68
CA SER A 31 10.98 -8.09 6.78
C SER A 31 10.57 -8.83 8.07
N ASP A 32 10.07 -8.11 9.06
CA ASP A 32 9.56 -8.70 10.30
C ASP A 32 8.08 -9.08 10.20
N GLY A 33 7.44 -8.81 9.07
CA GLY A 33 6.04 -9.10 8.86
C GLY A 33 5.09 -8.01 9.35
N THR A 34 5.62 -6.86 9.75
CA THR A 34 4.80 -5.74 10.21
C THR A 34 4.22 -4.99 9.02
N PHE A 35 2.91 -4.78 9.04
CA PHE A 35 2.20 -4.03 8.00
C PHE A 35 2.06 -2.57 8.40
N TYR A 36 2.45 -1.68 7.50
CA TYR A 36 2.32 -0.23 7.68
C TYR A 36 1.25 0.28 6.72
N PRO A 37 -0.01 0.36 7.17
CA PRO A 37 -1.12 0.69 6.28
C PRO A 37 -1.35 2.19 6.16
N VAL A 38 -1.85 2.58 4.99
CA VAL A 38 -2.44 3.90 4.77
C VAL A 38 -3.87 3.68 4.32
N ARG A 39 -4.82 4.31 5.01
CA ARG A 39 -6.22 4.19 4.68
C ARG A 39 -6.52 4.97 3.39
N ALA A 40 -7.06 4.28 2.40
CA ALA A 40 -7.54 4.93 1.19
C ALA A 40 -8.91 5.54 1.43
N ASN A 41 -9.32 6.47 0.58
CA ASN A 41 -10.54 7.23 0.77
C ASN A 41 -11.23 7.49 -0.56
N ASN A 42 -12.55 7.29 -0.58
CA ASN A 42 -13.40 7.62 -1.73
C ASN A 42 -12.97 6.94 -3.04
N GLY A 43 -12.51 5.71 -2.96
CA GLY A 43 -12.22 4.92 -4.15
C GLY A 43 -10.85 5.13 -4.76
N SER A 44 -9.95 5.86 -4.10
CA SER A 44 -8.61 6.06 -4.63
C SER A 44 -7.59 6.31 -3.55
N ILE A 45 -6.33 6.10 -3.90
CA ILE A 45 -5.19 6.46 -3.07
C ILE A 45 -4.07 6.98 -3.98
N ASN A 46 -3.39 8.01 -3.50
CA ASN A 46 -2.15 8.52 -4.10
C ASN A 46 -1.27 8.93 -2.93
N GLN A 47 -0.40 8.02 -2.53
CA GLN A 47 0.37 8.18 -1.30
C GLN A 47 1.83 7.88 -1.55
N THR A 48 2.70 8.75 -1.04
CA THR A 48 4.14 8.53 -1.02
C THR A 48 4.56 8.17 0.40
N ILE A 49 5.21 7.02 0.54
CA ILE A 49 5.71 6.53 1.81
C ILE A 49 7.22 6.66 1.81
N ARG A 50 7.76 7.33 2.84
CA ARG A 50 9.20 7.42 3.03
C ARG A 50 9.69 6.26 3.87
N ILE A 51 10.80 5.65 3.46
CA ILE A 51 11.40 4.52 4.17
C ILE A 51 12.28 5.05 5.30
N ASP A 52 11.96 4.67 6.53
CA ASP A 52 12.71 5.10 7.71
C ASP A 52 13.71 4.05 8.20
N LEU A 53 13.62 2.83 7.70
CA LEU A 53 14.52 1.74 8.07
C LEU A 53 14.81 0.92 6.84
N ARG A 54 16.11 0.82 6.49
CA ARG A 54 16.50 0.02 5.34
C ARG A 54 16.09 -1.45 5.54
N GLY A 55 15.69 -2.10 4.46
CA GLY A 55 15.29 -3.50 4.50
C GLY A 55 14.53 -3.90 3.26
N ASN A 56 13.99 -5.12 3.30
CA ASN A 56 13.13 -5.64 2.24
C ASN A 56 11.67 -5.40 2.61
N TYR A 57 10.91 -4.95 1.63
CA TYR A 57 9.48 -4.62 1.81
C TYR A 57 8.65 -5.35 0.76
N THR A 58 7.40 -5.62 1.12
CA THR A 58 6.40 -6.19 0.22
C THR A 58 5.20 -5.27 0.18
N PHE A 59 4.73 -4.95 -1.01
CA PHE A 59 3.49 -4.19 -1.16
C PHE A 59 2.29 -5.06 -0.78
N ALA A 60 1.35 -4.49 -0.04
CA ALA A 60 0.16 -5.21 0.41
C ALA A 60 -1.07 -4.33 0.39
N ILE A 61 -2.22 -4.98 0.18
CA ILE A 61 -3.53 -4.35 0.19
C ILE A 61 -4.40 -5.14 1.17
N ARG A 62 -5.13 -4.43 2.02
CA ARG A 62 -6.09 -5.07 2.92
C ARG A 62 -7.49 -4.54 2.65
N ASN A 63 -8.38 -5.46 2.31
CA ASN A 63 -9.81 -5.15 2.15
C ASN A 63 -10.49 -5.38 3.50
N ASN A 64 -10.94 -4.30 4.14
CA ASN A 64 -11.63 -4.35 5.41
C ASN A 64 -13.15 -4.44 5.25
N SER A 65 -13.60 -4.54 4.02
CA SER A 65 -15.03 -4.65 3.71
C SER A 65 -15.44 -6.12 3.69
N SER A 66 -16.74 -6.37 3.66
CA SER A 66 -17.30 -7.73 3.64
C SER A 66 -17.60 -8.22 2.23
N TYR A 67 -17.14 -7.52 1.19
CA TYR A 67 -17.45 -7.83 -0.21
C TYR A 67 -16.19 -7.66 -1.08
N THR A 68 -16.27 -8.19 -2.29
CA THR A 68 -15.19 -8.12 -3.24
C THR A 68 -14.97 -6.70 -3.74
N VAL A 69 -13.71 -6.30 -3.84
CA VAL A 69 -13.31 -4.99 -4.33
C VAL A 69 -12.34 -5.18 -5.50
N ASN A 70 -12.58 -4.47 -6.59
CA ASN A 70 -11.68 -4.47 -7.73
C ASN A 70 -10.71 -3.30 -7.61
N VAL A 71 -9.42 -3.58 -7.77
CA VAL A 71 -8.36 -2.58 -7.58
C VAL A 71 -7.52 -2.48 -8.84
N PHE A 72 -7.22 -1.26 -9.26
CA PHE A 72 -6.35 -0.95 -10.40
C PHE A 72 -5.32 0.07 -9.94
N GLY A 73 -4.07 -0.12 -10.34
CA GLY A 73 -3.07 0.86 -10.01
C GLY A 73 -1.65 0.33 -10.15
N PHE A 74 -0.72 1.07 -9.56
CA PHE A 74 0.68 0.70 -9.62
C PHE A 74 1.41 1.24 -8.39
N VAL A 75 2.57 0.61 -8.14
CA VAL A 75 3.50 1.00 -7.08
C VAL A 75 4.80 1.37 -7.76
N ASN A 76 5.32 2.56 -7.42
CA ASN A 76 6.55 3.08 -7.99
C ASN A 76 7.60 3.23 -6.87
N TYR A 77 8.74 2.58 -7.05
CA TYR A 77 9.83 2.60 -6.08
C TYR A 77 11.20 2.62 -6.73
#